data_361ce7a7f73de6337c5855ea50195898
#
_entry.id   361ce7a7f73de6337c5855ea50195898
#
_cell.length_a   1.000
_cell.length_b   1.000
_cell.length_c   1.000
_cell.angle_alpha   90.00
_cell.angle_beta   90.00
_cell.angle_gamma   90.00
#
_symmetry.space_group_name_H-M   'P 1'
#
loop_
_entity.id
_entity.type
_entity.pdbx_description
1 polymer ?
#
loop_
_entity_poly.entity_id
_entity_poly.type
_entity_poly.pdbx_seq_one_letter_code
_entity_poly.pdbx_strand_id
1 'polypeptide(L)'
;YPIIHLKGEDIEIAFTHANQYGEEYHSFVNGQHTTQGGTHQSAFKEHIAKTLKDYFQKNFEFTDIRNGIVAAIAVNVEEPMFESQTKIKLGSLQMSPDGVSINKYVGDFIHTEVDNFLHRNTDIADVILEKITSSEKERKAMAGITKLARERAKKANLHNPKLRDCRVHYSDFKNPRKEESSIFITEGDSASGSITKSRDVNTQAVFSLRGKPLNSFGLTKKVVYENEEFNLLQAALDIEDGLDTLRYNKVIVATDADVDGMHIRLLTITFFLQFFP
;
A
#
# COMPACT_ATOMS: atom_id res chain seq x y z
N TYR A 1 19.76 -1.90 -6.65
CA TYR A 1 20.41 -1.15 -5.57
C TYR A 1 21.38 -2.05 -4.81
N PRO A 2 22.46 -1.51 -4.22
CA PRO A 2 23.41 -2.30 -3.44
C PRO A 2 22.74 -2.84 -2.15
N ILE A 3 23.19 -4.03 -1.73
CA ILE A 3 22.75 -4.65 -0.49
C ILE A 3 23.71 -4.21 0.62
N ILE A 4 23.17 -3.69 1.70
CA ILE A 4 23.89 -3.38 2.93
C ILE A 4 23.70 -4.56 3.88
N HIS A 5 24.79 -5.18 4.32
CA HIS A 5 24.78 -6.30 5.23
C HIS A 5 25.66 -5.97 6.45
N LEU A 6 25.10 -6.02 7.64
CA LEU A 6 25.73 -5.66 8.89
C LEU A 6 25.47 -6.75 9.92
N LYS A 7 26.51 -7.11 10.69
CA LYS A 7 26.45 -8.18 11.67
C LYS A 7 27.03 -7.72 13.00
N GLY A 8 26.28 -7.91 14.07
CA GLY A 8 26.66 -7.76 15.46
C GLY A 8 26.71 -9.09 16.20
N GLU A 9 26.78 -9.06 17.53
CA GLU A 9 26.85 -10.26 18.37
C GLU A 9 25.51 -11.06 18.30
N ASP A 10 24.39 -10.40 18.60
CA ASP A 10 23.06 -11.01 18.63
C ASP A 10 22.09 -10.40 17.59
N ILE A 11 22.63 -9.74 16.59
CA ILE A 11 21.85 -9.11 15.52
C ILE A 11 22.55 -9.21 14.18
N GLU A 12 21.79 -9.51 13.16
CA GLU A 12 22.24 -9.48 11.76
C GLU A 12 21.15 -8.83 10.92
N ILE A 13 21.51 -7.84 10.12
CA ILE A 13 20.59 -7.16 9.22
C ILE A 13 21.15 -7.13 7.80
N ALA A 14 20.26 -7.29 6.84
CA ALA A 14 20.57 -7.03 5.44
C ALA A 14 19.42 -6.24 4.83
N PHE A 15 19.71 -5.16 4.11
CA PHE A 15 18.67 -4.40 3.44
C PHE A 15 19.15 -3.76 2.15
N THR A 16 18.19 -3.49 1.28
CA THR A 16 18.38 -2.78 0.01
C THR A 16 17.09 -2.02 -0.32
N HIS A 17 17.13 -1.22 -1.36
CA HIS A 17 15.90 -0.71 -1.99
C HIS A 17 15.64 -1.47 -3.31
N ALA A 18 14.39 -1.55 -3.71
CA ALA A 18 13.94 -2.10 -4.98
C ALA A 18 13.03 -1.11 -5.71
N ASN A 19 12.85 -1.33 -7.02
CA ASN A 19 11.92 -0.53 -7.84
C ASN A 19 10.48 -1.06 -7.70
N GLN A 20 10.03 -1.19 -6.46
CA GLN A 20 8.68 -1.61 -6.12
C GLN A 20 8.05 -0.61 -5.14
N TYR A 21 6.74 -0.60 -5.06
CA TYR A 21 6.02 0.15 -4.05
C TYR A 21 5.89 -0.66 -2.76
N GLY A 22 5.92 0.04 -1.62
CA GLY A 22 5.73 -0.58 -0.32
C GLY A 22 7.02 -1.04 0.31
N GLU A 23 6.88 -1.90 1.30
CA GLU A 23 7.94 -2.36 2.20
C GLU A 23 7.87 -3.89 2.28
N GLU A 24 9.01 -4.56 2.18
CA GLU A 24 9.11 -6.01 2.34
C GLU A 24 10.10 -6.36 3.45
N TYR A 25 9.68 -7.20 4.40
CA TYR A 25 10.49 -7.57 5.55
C TYR A 25 10.45 -9.06 5.82
N HIS A 26 11.64 -9.61 6.02
CA HIS A 26 11.86 -10.98 6.48
C HIS A 26 12.50 -10.91 7.87
N SER A 27 11.84 -11.42 8.88
CA SER A 27 12.32 -11.30 10.25
C SER A 27 12.49 -12.66 10.93
N PHE A 28 13.53 -12.80 11.74
CA PHE A 28 13.93 -14.04 12.37
C PHE A 28 14.29 -13.82 13.82
N VAL A 29 13.96 -14.78 14.68
CA VAL A 29 14.33 -14.84 16.09
C VAL A 29 14.92 -16.21 16.39
N ASN A 30 16.16 -16.29 16.83
CA ASN A 30 16.88 -17.55 17.12
C ASN A 30 16.76 -18.56 15.94
N GLY A 31 16.87 -18.04 14.70
CA GLY A 31 16.72 -18.83 13.48
C GLY A 31 15.27 -19.15 13.05
N GLN A 32 14.27 -18.85 13.90
CA GLN A 32 12.85 -19.05 13.57
C GLN A 32 12.32 -17.87 12.75
N HIS A 33 11.75 -18.15 11.57
CA HIS A 33 11.10 -17.13 10.74
C HIS A 33 9.81 -16.62 11.38
N THR A 34 9.74 -15.32 11.64
CA THR A 34 8.58 -14.63 12.21
C THR A 34 7.80 -13.95 11.11
N THR A 35 6.89 -14.69 10.45
CA THR A 35 6.16 -14.20 9.26
C THR A 35 5.25 -12.99 9.51
N GLN A 36 4.85 -12.75 10.75
CA GLN A 36 4.09 -11.59 11.19
C GLN A 36 4.96 -10.53 11.89
N GLY A 37 6.29 -10.69 11.81
CA GLY A 37 7.22 -9.74 12.41
C GLY A 37 7.29 -9.83 13.93
N GLY A 38 7.20 -8.68 14.58
CA GLY A 38 7.28 -8.51 16.02
C GLY A 38 8.06 -7.27 16.42
N THR A 39 8.43 -7.19 17.68
CA THR A 39 9.10 -6.01 18.28
C THR A 39 10.41 -5.65 17.58
N HIS A 40 11.23 -6.64 17.20
CA HIS A 40 12.49 -6.45 16.49
C HIS A 40 12.30 -5.87 15.08
N GLN A 41 11.30 -6.34 14.32
CA GLN A 41 10.98 -5.79 13.01
C GLN A 41 10.43 -4.37 13.12
N SER A 42 9.60 -4.09 14.12
CA SER A 42 9.08 -2.75 14.38
C SER A 42 10.20 -1.78 14.74
N ALA A 43 11.14 -2.20 15.58
CA ALA A 43 12.33 -1.44 15.92
C ALA A 43 13.19 -1.16 14.68
N PHE A 44 13.43 -2.16 13.83
CA PHE A 44 14.15 -1.96 12.57
C PHE A 44 13.49 -0.90 11.69
N LYS A 45 12.19 -0.99 11.46
CA LYS A 45 11.42 -0.04 10.64
C LYS A 45 11.54 1.40 11.13
N GLU A 46 11.49 1.58 12.42
CA GLU A 46 11.59 2.89 13.05
C GLU A 46 13.01 3.45 12.94
N HIS A 47 13.99 2.67 13.38
CA HIS A 47 15.36 3.16 13.52
C HIS A 47 16.09 3.30 12.18
N ILE A 48 15.83 2.45 11.19
CA ILE A 48 16.42 2.63 9.84
C ILE A 48 15.96 3.93 9.22
N ALA A 49 14.67 4.25 9.33
CA ALA A 49 14.13 5.49 8.78
C ALA A 49 14.69 6.72 9.50
N LYS A 50 14.82 6.64 10.82
CA LYS A 50 15.40 7.72 11.64
C LYS A 50 16.87 7.93 11.31
N THR A 51 17.68 6.87 11.29
CA THR A 51 19.11 6.95 10.99
C THR A 51 19.39 7.51 9.61
N LEU A 52 18.69 7.06 8.58
CA LEU A 52 18.84 7.61 7.23
C LEU A 52 18.41 9.08 7.13
N LYS A 53 17.34 9.47 7.82
CA LYS A 53 16.91 10.86 7.91
C LYS A 53 17.97 11.74 8.57
N ASP A 54 18.51 11.28 9.69
CA ASP A 54 19.52 12.01 10.47
C ASP A 54 20.84 12.11 9.70
N TYR A 55 21.28 11.03 9.03
CA TYR A 55 22.47 11.01 8.19
C TYR A 55 22.40 12.02 7.04
N PHE A 56 21.31 12.04 6.30
CA PHE A 56 21.14 12.96 5.17
C PHE A 56 20.77 14.38 5.58
N GLN A 57 20.45 14.62 6.85
CA GLN A 57 20.03 15.92 7.38
C GLN A 57 18.92 16.60 6.56
N LYS A 58 18.01 15.79 6.01
CA LYS A 58 16.86 16.24 5.20
C LYS A 58 15.56 15.84 5.86
N ASN A 59 14.55 16.70 5.73
CA ASN A 59 13.25 16.43 6.34
C ASN A 59 12.38 15.50 5.46
N PHE A 60 12.89 14.29 5.20
CA PHE A 60 12.13 13.25 4.52
C PHE A 60 11.02 12.69 5.42
N GLU A 61 9.91 12.30 4.83
CA GLU A 61 8.92 11.45 5.50
C GLU A 61 9.47 10.02 5.64
N PHE A 62 9.17 9.34 6.74
CA PHE A 62 9.62 7.96 6.97
C PHE A 62 9.08 7.00 5.91
N THR A 63 7.90 7.28 5.38
CA THR A 63 7.32 6.53 4.25
C THR A 63 8.14 6.65 2.98
N ASP A 64 8.73 7.82 2.68
CA ASP A 64 9.58 7.99 1.50
C ASP A 64 10.89 7.21 1.63
N ILE A 65 11.46 7.18 2.84
CA ILE A 65 12.68 6.45 3.15
C ILE A 65 12.46 4.94 3.03
N ARG A 66 11.33 4.42 3.51
CA ARG A 66 11.03 3.00 3.48
C ARG A 66 10.40 2.51 2.19
N ASN A 67 10.00 3.41 1.29
CA ASN A 67 9.38 3.01 0.03
C ASN A 67 10.35 2.22 -0.87
N GLY A 68 10.00 0.98 -1.15
CA GLY A 68 10.80 0.03 -1.91
C GLY A 68 11.87 -0.69 -1.08
N ILE A 69 11.89 -0.54 0.25
CA ILE A 69 12.84 -1.27 1.09
C ILE A 69 12.51 -2.76 1.10
N VAL A 70 13.54 -3.57 0.93
CA VAL A 70 13.53 -5.02 1.15
C VAL A 70 14.58 -5.32 2.20
N ALA A 71 14.16 -5.88 3.33
CA ALA A 71 15.07 -6.09 4.45
C ALA A 71 14.87 -7.44 5.13
N ALA A 72 15.97 -7.99 5.62
CA ALA A 72 16.01 -9.12 6.54
C ALA A 72 16.61 -8.67 7.86
N ILE A 73 15.99 -9.07 8.98
CA ILE A 73 16.50 -8.87 10.32
C ILE A 73 16.45 -10.16 11.11
N ALA A 74 17.57 -10.56 11.70
CA ALA A 74 17.68 -11.68 12.61
C ALA A 74 18.22 -11.21 13.96
N VAL A 75 17.59 -11.65 15.03
CA VAL A 75 18.03 -11.38 16.41
C VAL A 75 18.07 -12.65 17.22
N ASN A 76 19.04 -12.77 18.13
CA ASN A 76 19.09 -13.82 19.14
C ASN A 76 18.58 -13.24 20.47
N VAL A 77 17.47 -13.75 20.94
CA VAL A 77 16.81 -13.30 22.17
C VAL A 77 16.83 -14.42 23.18
N GLU A 78 17.22 -14.12 24.41
CA GLU A 78 17.17 -15.10 25.51
C GLU A 78 15.73 -15.22 26.00
N GLU A 79 15.23 -16.46 26.11
CA GLU A 79 13.85 -16.77 26.52
C GLU A 79 12.78 -16.01 25.73
N PRO A 80 12.74 -16.11 24.38
CA PRO A 80 11.83 -15.32 23.57
C PRO A 80 10.36 -15.70 23.82
N MET A 81 9.54 -14.70 24.09
CA MET A 81 8.08 -14.82 24.15
C MET A 81 7.47 -14.47 22.81
N PHE A 82 6.61 -15.35 22.29
CA PHE A 82 5.86 -15.15 21.07
C PHE A 82 4.39 -14.91 21.38
N GLU A 83 3.69 -14.14 20.54
CA GLU A 83 2.25 -13.89 20.72
C GLU A 83 1.38 -15.13 20.52
N SER A 84 1.91 -16.18 19.85
CA SER A 84 1.21 -17.44 19.63
C SER A 84 2.15 -18.63 19.64
N GLN A 85 1.61 -19.82 19.85
CA GLN A 85 2.37 -21.06 19.84
C GLN A 85 3.00 -21.40 18.48
N THR A 86 2.51 -20.80 17.40
CA THR A 86 3.07 -20.91 16.05
C THR A 86 4.38 -20.14 15.86
N LYS A 87 4.76 -19.29 16.83
CA LYS A 87 6.01 -18.50 16.86
C LYS A 87 6.20 -17.58 15.64
N ILE A 88 5.10 -17.12 15.07
CA ILE A 88 5.11 -16.28 13.86
C ILE A 88 5.31 -14.79 14.16
N LYS A 89 5.18 -14.38 15.43
CA LYS A 89 5.34 -12.97 15.85
C LYS A 89 6.01 -12.88 17.21
N LEU A 90 7.12 -12.14 17.31
CA LEU A 90 7.83 -11.91 18.57
C LEU A 90 7.08 -10.88 19.43
N GLY A 91 6.77 -11.26 20.66
CA GLY A 91 6.14 -10.41 21.67
C GLY A 91 7.10 -9.86 22.70
N SER A 92 8.30 -10.46 22.90
CA SER A 92 9.30 -9.99 23.88
C SER A 92 9.61 -8.52 23.69
N LEU A 93 9.73 -7.78 24.80
CA LEU A 93 10.14 -6.38 24.80
C LEU A 93 11.65 -6.20 25.07
N GLN A 94 12.31 -7.21 25.64
CA GLN A 94 13.71 -7.20 26.06
C GLN A 94 14.50 -8.33 25.37
N MET A 95 15.82 -8.14 25.25
CA MET A 95 16.74 -9.13 24.66
C MET A 95 16.97 -10.33 25.61
N SER A 96 16.87 -10.11 26.91
CA SER A 96 16.94 -11.11 28.00
C SER A 96 16.02 -10.67 29.15
N PRO A 97 15.68 -11.56 30.11
CA PRO A 97 14.75 -11.23 31.21
C PRO A 97 15.05 -9.92 31.95
N ASP A 98 16.33 -9.61 32.17
CA ASP A 98 16.79 -8.37 32.82
C ASP A 98 17.63 -7.49 31.88
N GLY A 99 17.55 -7.73 30.56
CA GLY A 99 18.36 -7.08 29.54
C GLY A 99 17.79 -5.78 29.02
N VAL A 100 18.51 -5.21 28.06
CA VAL A 100 18.07 -4.01 27.35
C VAL A 100 16.83 -4.30 26.50
N SER A 101 16.03 -3.26 26.25
CA SER A 101 14.89 -3.43 25.36
C SER A 101 15.33 -3.73 23.92
N ILE A 102 14.56 -4.57 23.22
CA ILE A 102 14.80 -4.91 21.81
C ILE A 102 14.82 -3.64 20.96
N ASN A 103 13.90 -2.70 21.24
CA ASN A 103 13.87 -1.42 20.52
C ASN A 103 15.18 -0.65 20.65
N LYS A 104 15.71 -0.55 21.88
CA LYS A 104 16.98 0.14 22.12
C LYS A 104 18.14 -0.61 21.51
N TYR A 105 18.24 -1.94 21.70
CA TYR A 105 19.34 -2.75 21.18
C TYR A 105 19.44 -2.68 19.66
N VAL A 106 18.33 -2.88 18.97
CA VAL A 106 18.25 -2.78 17.50
C VAL A 106 18.51 -1.35 17.05
N GLY A 107 17.98 -0.36 17.79
CA GLY A 107 18.17 1.05 17.48
C GLY A 107 19.61 1.50 17.59
N ASP A 108 20.29 1.18 18.67
CA ASP A 108 21.69 1.53 18.92
C ASP A 108 22.60 0.89 17.85
N PHE A 109 22.36 -0.39 17.52
CA PHE A 109 23.08 -1.09 16.46
C PHE A 109 22.89 -0.43 15.09
N ILE A 110 21.65 -0.17 14.67
CA ILE A 110 21.36 0.46 13.40
C ILE A 110 21.97 1.85 13.31
N HIS A 111 21.79 2.65 14.37
CA HIS A 111 22.32 4.01 14.40
C HIS A 111 23.84 4.03 14.26
N THR A 112 24.54 3.13 14.94
CA THR A 112 26.00 3.09 14.91
C THR A 112 26.52 2.48 13.62
N GLU A 113 26.04 1.29 13.26
CA GLU A 113 26.65 0.53 12.15
C GLU A 113 26.21 1.02 10.77
N VAL A 114 24.95 1.46 10.61
CA VAL A 114 24.49 2.04 9.34
C VAL A 114 25.14 3.39 9.10
N ASP A 115 25.21 4.25 10.12
CA ASP A 115 25.87 5.55 10.01
C ASP A 115 27.36 5.38 9.63
N ASN A 116 28.08 4.52 10.33
CA ASN A 116 29.48 4.18 10.02
C ASN A 116 29.65 3.61 8.61
N PHE A 117 28.73 2.74 8.19
CA PHE A 117 28.75 2.15 6.85
C PHE A 117 28.59 3.20 5.76
N LEU A 118 27.62 4.10 5.92
CA LEU A 118 27.34 5.15 4.93
C LEU A 118 28.48 6.18 4.84
N HIS A 119 29.12 6.51 5.96
CA HIS A 119 30.31 7.38 5.95
C HIS A 119 31.52 6.76 5.25
N ARG A 120 31.64 5.42 5.26
CA ARG A 120 32.71 4.70 4.54
C ARG A 120 32.38 4.44 3.06
N ASN A 121 31.09 4.44 2.69
CA ASN A 121 30.63 4.08 1.35
C ASN A 121 29.70 5.18 0.83
N THR A 122 30.26 6.34 0.56
CA THR A 122 29.51 7.53 0.14
C THR A 122 28.82 7.36 -1.20
N ASP A 123 29.35 6.54 -2.11
CA ASP A 123 28.73 6.15 -3.37
C ASP A 123 27.40 5.41 -3.15
N ILE A 124 27.36 4.49 -2.17
CA ILE A 124 26.15 3.78 -1.79
C ILE A 124 25.14 4.76 -1.13
N ALA A 125 25.64 5.67 -0.29
CA ALA A 125 24.81 6.68 0.34
C ALA A 125 24.13 7.59 -0.70
N ASP A 126 24.85 7.99 -1.76
CA ASP A 126 24.30 8.79 -2.85
C ASP A 126 23.21 8.05 -3.62
N VAL A 127 23.38 6.76 -3.89
CA VAL A 127 22.35 5.93 -4.54
C VAL A 127 21.07 5.82 -3.67
N ILE A 128 21.23 5.68 -2.35
CA ILE A 128 20.10 5.65 -1.41
C ILE A 128 19.41 7.02 -1.38
N LEU A 129 20.17 8.10 -1.33
CA LEU A 129 19.64 9.46 -1.34
C LEU A 129 18.84 9.74 -2.61
N GLU A 130 19.32 9.31 -3.77
CA GLU A 130 18.63 9.45 -5.05
C GLU A 130 17.28 8.71 -5.00
N LYS A 131 17.26 7.47 -4.51
CA LYS A 131 16.03 6.68 -4.35
C LYS A 131 15.02 7.35 -3.44
N ILE A 132 15.43 7.80 -2.26
CA ILE A 132 14.56 8.49 -1.30
C ILE A 132 14.02 9.79 -1.90
N THR A 133 14.86 10.56 -2.58
CA THR A 133 14.46 11.80 -3.25
C THR A 133 13.45 11.54 -4.38
N SER A 134 13.62 10.45 -5.14
CA SER A 134 12.65 10.03 -6.15
C SER A 134 11.31 9.67 -5.50
N SER A 135 11.32 8.89 -4.42
CA SER A 135 10.11 8.51 -3.67
C SER A 135 9.38 9.75 -3.11
N GLU A 136 10.11 10.72 -2.59
CA GLU A 136 9.53 11.99 -2.12
C GLU A 136 8.88 12.78 -3.28
N LYS A 137 9.56 12.89 -4.43
CA LYS A 137 9.01 13.57 -5.61
C LYS A 137 7.74 12.87 -6.10
N GLU A 138 7.75 11.55 -6.15
CA GLU A 138 6.57 10.76 -6.55
C GLU A 138 5.41 10.98 -5.58
N ARG A 139 5.63 10.90 -4.27
CA ARG A 139 4.61 11.16 -3.26
C ARG A 139 4.03 12.58 -3.38
N LYS A 140 4.89 13.61 -3.51
CA LYS A 140 4.45 15.00 -3.67
C LYS A 140 3.67 15.21 -4.97
N ALA A 141 4.11 14.61 -6.07
CA ALA A 141 3.39 14.65 -7.34
C ALA A 141 2.01 13.97 -7.21
N MET A 142 1.95 12.82 -6.53
CA MET A 142 0.72 12.10 -6.25
C MET A 142 -0.25 12.93 -5.40
N ALA A 143 0.22 13.54 -4.31
CA ALA A 143 -0.61 14.41 -3.47
C ALA A 143 -1.19 15.59 -4.25
N GLY A 144 -0.41 16.19 -5.15
CA GLY A 144 -0.89 17.25 -6.06
C GLY A 144 -1.97 16.77 -7.03
N ILE A 145 -1.77 15.57 -7.58
CA ILE A 145 -2.73 14.95 -8.52
C ILE A 145 -4.01 14.54 -7.80
N THR A 146 -3.89 13.92 -6.62
CA THR A 146 -5.02 13.54 -5.78
C THR A 146 -5.84 14.77 -5.39
N LYS A 147 -5.17 15.89 -5.05
CA LYS A 147 -5.85 17.16 -4.77
C LYS A 147 -6.62 17.69 -5.99
N LEU A 148 -5.99 17.69 -7.16
CA LEU A 148 -6.65 18.08 -8.42
C LEU A 148 -7.77 17.14 -8.82
N ALA A 149 -7.59 15.83 -8.63
CA ALA A 149 -8.61 14.82 -8.86
C ALA A 149 -9.79 15.02 -7.90
N ARG A 150 -9.55 15.28 -6.62
CA ARG A 150 -10.60 15.63 -5.63
C ARG A 150 -11.35 16.91 -5.99
N GLU A 151 -10.67 17.95 -6.43
CA GLU A 151 -11.33 19.17 -6.89
C GLU A 151 -12.19 18.95 -8.14
N ARG A 152 -11.70 18.10 -9.06
CA ARG A 152 -12.47 17.66 -10.23
C ARG A 152 -13.62 16.72 -9.85
N ALA A 153 -13.38 15.76 -8.95
CA ALA A 153 -14.41 14.84 -8.44
C ALA A 153 -15.46 15.58 -7.61
N LYS A 154 -15.10 16.56 -6.79
CA LYS A 154 -16.10 17.44 -6.12
C LYS A 154 -16.96 18.20 -7.13
N LYS A 155 -16.40 18.62 -8.27
CA LYS A 155 -17.16 19.19 -9.39
C LYS A 155 -17.97 18.13 -10.15
N ALA A 156 -17.46 16.89 -10.26
CA ALA A 156 -18.10 15.78 -10.94
C ALA A 156 -19.07 14.98 -10.05
N ASN A 157 -18.86 14.95 -8.71
CA ASN A 157 -19.79 14.31 -7.76
C ASN A 157 -21.16 15.00 -7.69
N LEU A 158 -21.25 16.25 -8.14
CA LEU A 158 -22.55 16.84 -8.46
C LEU A 158 -23.18 16.19 -9.70
N HIS A 159 -22.42 15.50 -10.56
CA HIS A 159 -22.96 14.80 -11.73
C HIS A 159 -21.92 13.82 -12.33
N ASN A 160 -21.75 12.62 -11.74
CA ASN A 160 -21.05 11.53 -12.45
C ASN A 160 -22.02 10.89 -13.44
N PRO A 161 -21.94 11.21 -14.76
CA PRO A 161 -22.93 10.76 -15.74
C PRO A 161 -22.93 9.25 -15.92
N LYS A 162 -21.87 8.56 -15.49
CA LYS A 162 -21.68 7.11 -15.62
C LYS A 162 -22.19 6.33 -14.43
N LEU A 163 -22.39 6.99 -13.27
CA LEU A 163 -22.87 6.36 -12.05
C LEU A 163 -24.39 6.49 -11.93
N ARG A 164 -25.05 5.36 -11.79
CA ARG A 164 -26.43 5.24 -11.32
C ARG A 164 -26.38 4.73 -9.89
N ASP A 165 -26.27 5.64 -8.94
CA ASP A 165 -26.03 5.33 -7.54
C ASP A 165 -27.18 4.62 -6.83
N CYS A 166 -26.90 4.01 -5.68
CA CYS A 166 -27.90 3.46 -4.74
C CYS A 166 -28.02 4.35 -3.50
N ARG A 167 -28.99 4.04 -2.66
CA ARG A 167 -29.29 4.84 -1.47
C ARG A 167 -28.46 4.45 -0.25
N VAL A 168 -28.06 3.20 -0.15
CA VAL A 168 -27.34 2.63 1.00
C VAL A 168 -25.91 2.34 0.58
N HIS A 169 -24.97 2.90 1.28
CA HIS A 169 -23.53 2.70 1.04
C HIS A 169 -22.89 1.90 2.17
N TYR A 170 -21.78 1.21 1.86
CA TYR A 170 -20.99 0.48 2.85
C TYR A 170 -20.38 1.40 3.90
N SER A 171 -20.04 2.62 3.52
CA SER A 171 -19.58 3.69 4.42
C SER A 171 -20.66 4.22 5.39
N ASP A 172 -21.91 3.87 5.20
CA ASP A 172 -22.98 4.20 6.16
C ASP A 172 -23.02 3.18 7.30
N PHE A 173 -22.17 3.35 8.29
CA PHE A 173 -22.01 2.43 9.42
C PHE A 173 -23.26 2.23 10.27
N LYS A 174 -24.24 3.14 10.19
CA LYS A 174 -25.50 3.06 10.94
C LYS A 174 -26.59 2.26 10.22
N ASN A 175 -26.41 2.02 8.92
CA ASN A 175 -27.43 1.33 8.14
C ASN A 175 -27.26 -0.20 8.25
N PRO A 176 -28.30 -0.95 8.68
CA PRO A 176 -28.22 -2.40 8.82
C PRO A 176 -28.03 -3.15 7.49
N ARG A 177 -28.37 -2.52 6.36
CA ARG A 177 -28.25 -3.10 5.02
C ARG A 177 -26.94 -2.72 4.30
N LYS A 178 -25.99 -2.08 4.96
CA LYS A 178 -24.73 -1.63 4.35
C LYS A 178 -23.95 -2.77 3.66
N GLU A 179 -23.98 -3.98 4.25
CA GLU A 179 -23.30 -5.18 3.72
C GLU A 179 -23.92 -5.69 2.41
N GLU A 180 -25.14 -5.26 2.09
CA GLU A 180 -25.81 -5.60 0.83
C GLU A 180 -25.37 -4.68 -0.32
N SER A 181 -24.72 -3.55 -0.01
CA SER A 181 -24.33 -2.54 -1.00
C SER A 181 -23.38 -3.12 -2.06
N SER A 182 -23.70 -2.89 -3.31
CA SER A 182 -22.92 -3.39 -4.44
C SER A 182 -22.94 -2.42 -5.61
N ILE A 183 -21.88 -2.45 -6.41
CA ILE A 183 -21.79 -1.71 -7.68
C ILE A 183 -21.53 -2.68 -8.83
N PHE A 184 -22.33 -2.57 -9.88
CA PHE A 184 -22.15 -3.30 -11.13
C PHE A 184 -21.33 -2.42 -12.10
N ILE A 185 -20.18 -2.90 -12.52
CA ILE A 185 -19.37 -2.29 -13.60
C ILE A 185 -19.76 -2.97 -14.88
N THR A 186 -20.32 -2.21 -15.84
CA THR A 186 -20.89 -2.74 -17.08
C THR A 186 -20.15 -2.21 -18.30
N GLU A 187 -20.21 -2.95 -19.39
CA GLU A 187 -19.76 -2.51 -20.70
C GLU A 187 -20.84 -1.68 -21.40
N GLY A 188 -20.61 -0.36 -21.43
CA GLY A 188 -21.46 0.57 -22.17
C GLY A 188 -22.85 0.82 -21.58
N ASP A 189 -23.55 1.76 -22.20
CA ASP A 189 -24.82 2.26 -21.69
C ASP A 189 -25.99 1.29 -21.89
N SER A 190 -25.90 0.38 -22.87
CA SER A 190 -26.95 -0.60 -23.14
C SER A 190 -27.10 -1.62 -22.03
N ALA A 191 -26.00 -2.29 -21.65
CA ALA A 191 -25.95 -3.22 -20.53
C ALA A 191 -26.28 -2.52 -19.20
N SER A 192 -25.72 -1.32 -19.00
CA SER A 192 -26.03 -0.45 -17.87
C SER A 192 -27.53 -0.16 -17.74
N GLY A 193 -28.19 0.15 -18.83
CA GLY A 193 -29.63 0.44 -18.89
C GLY A 193 -30.50 -0.75 -18.47
N SER A 194 -30.13 -1.96 -18.86
CA SER A 194 -30.84 -3.19 -18.51
C SER A 194 -30.75 -3.49 -17.01
N ILE A 195 -29.55 -3.43 -16.44
CA ILE A 195 -29.32 -3.64 -15.00
C ILE A 195 -29.98 -2.52 -14.18
N THR A 196 -29.87 -1.26 -14.62
CA THR A 196 -30.48 -0.11 -13.94
C THR A 196 -32.00 -0.26 -13.77
N LYS A 197 -32.69 -0.86 -14.73
CA LYS A 197 -34.14 -1.07 -14.67
C LYS A 197 -34.56 -2.17 -13.69
N SER A 198 -33.71 -3.18 -13.49
CA SER A 198 -34.03 -4.38 -12.68
C SER A 198 -33.37 -4.39 -11.29
N ARG A 199 -32.44 -3.50 -11.02
CA ARG A 199 -31.68 -3.46 -9.76
C ARG A 199 -32.52 -3.08 -8.53
N ASP A 200 -32.08 -3.47 -7.34
CA ASP A 200 -32.53 -2.84 -6.10
C ASP A 200 -31.89 -1.45 -5.96
N VAL A 201 -32.70 -0.41 -6.13
CA VAL A 201 -32.25 0.99 -6.03
C VAL A 201 -31.69 1.33 -4.64
N ASN A 202 -32.05 0.56 -3.62
CA ASN A 202 -31.55 0.83 -2.27
C ASN A 202 -30.09 0.38 -2.10
N THR A 203 -29.70 -0.77 -2.66
CA THR A 203 -28.39 -1.39 -2.35
C THR A 203 -27.53 -1.65 -3.57
N GLN A 204 -28.05 -1.44 -4.78
CA GLN A 204 -27.31 -1.74 -6.00
C GLN A 204 -27.08 -0.50 -6.86
N ALA A 205 -25.82 -0.16 -7.09
CA ALA A 205 -25.38 0.89 -8.01
C ALA A 205 -24.94 0.29 -9.34
N VAL A 206 -24.90 1.10 -10.40
CA VAL A 206 -24.40 0.72 -11.74
C VAL A 206 -23.44 1.79 -12.23
N PHE A 207 -22.29 1.36 -12.72
CA PHE A 207 -21.28 2.20 -13.37
C PHE A 207 -21.04 1.71 -14.79
N SER A 208 -21.15 2.60 -15.77
CA SER A 208 -20.99 2.30 -17.18
C SER A 208 -19.59 2.65 -17.67
N LEU A 209 -18.79 1.66 -18.08
CA LEU A 209 -17.51 1.90 -18.77
C LEU A 209 -17.76 2.31 -20.22
N ARG A 210 -16.92 3.17 -20.76
CA ARG A 210 -16.96 3.56 -22.16
C ARG A 210 -15.92 2.76 -22.95
N GLY A 211 -16.29 1.53 -23.35
CA GLY A 211 -15.40 0.62 -24.07
C GLY A 211 -14.32 -0.01 -23.17
N LYS A 212 -13.22 -0.47 -23.76
CA LYS A 212 -12.12 -1.12 -23.05
C LYS A 212 -11.36 -0.11 -22.20
N PRO A 213 -11.21 -0.32 -20.88
CA PRO A 213 -10.41 0.55 -20.03
C PRO A 213 -8.91 0.45 -20.39
N LEU A 214 -8.14 1.43 -19.95
CA LEU A 214 -6.68 1.46 -20.10
C LEU A 214 -6.06 0.20 -19.48
N ASN A 215 -5.10 -0.44 -20.16
CA ASN A 215 -4.29 -1.46 -19.53
C ASN A 215 -3.35 -0.81 -18.49
N SER A 216 -3.66 -1.01 -17.23
CA SER A 216 -2.94 -0.40 -16.10
C SER A 216 -1.69 -1.18 -15.68
N PHE A 217 -1.45 -2.37 -16.23
CA PHE A 217 -0.29 -3.20 -15.88
C PHE A 217 1.03 -2.47 -16.11
N GLY A 218 1.85 -2.38 -15.07
CA GLY A 218 3.16 -1.71 -15.11
C GLY A 218 3.10 -0.18 -15.20
N LEU A 219 1.92 0.43 -15.22
CA LEU A 219 1.76 1.88 -15.22
C LEU A 219 1.85 2.44 -13.80
N THR A 220 2.30 3.70 -13.70
CA THR A 220 2.30 4.43 -12.43
C THR A 220 0.88 4.89 -12.07
N LYS A 221 0.61 5.05 -10.78
CA LYS A 221 -0.66 5.63 -10.30
C LYS A 221 -0.99 6.95 -11.01
N LYS A 222 0.02 7.77 -11.33
CA LYS A 222 -0.17 9.05 -12.02
C LYS A 222 -0.92 8.88 -13.35
N VAL A 223 -0.45 7.98 -14.21
CA VAL A 223 -1.05 7.74 -15.54
C VAL A 223 -2.49 7.22 -15.39
N VAL A 224 -2.72 6.37 -14.40
CA VAL A 224 -4.05 5.81 -14.13
C VAL A 224 -5.02 6.88 -13.60
N TYR A 225 -4.56 7.77 -12.72
CA TYR A 225 -5.37 8.89 -12.21
C TYR A 225 -5.64 9.98 -13.26
N GLU A 226 -4.79 10.10 -14.28
CA GLU A 226 -5.04 10.99 -15.42
C GLU A 226 -6.06 10.39 -16.42
N ASN A 227 -6.29 9.07 -16.37
CA ASN A 227 -7.28 8.42 -17.21
C ASN A 227 -8.70 8.72 -16.70
N GLU A 228 -9.55 9.28 -17.56
CA GLU A 228 -10.90 9.73 -17.19
C GLU A 228 -11.79 8.59 -16.67
N GLU A 229 -11.74 7.40 -17.32
CA GLU A 229 -12.55 6.24 -16.93
C GLU A 229 -12.22 5.76 -15.52
N PHE A 230 -10.93 5.55 -15.24
CA PHE A 230 -10.47 5.12 -13.92
C PHE A 230 -10.64 6.21 -12.86
N ASN A 231 -10.50 7.48 -13.23
CA ASN A 231 -10.75 8.58 -12.32
C ASN A 231 -12.22 8.61 -11.88
N LEU A 232 -13.16 8.49 -12.83
CA LEU A 232 -14.59 8.45 -12.54
C LEU A 232 -14.98 7.18 -11.75
N LEU A 233 -14.33 6.04 -12.01
CA LEU A 233 -14.56 4.80 -11.28
C LEU A 233 -14.05 4.90 -9.84
N GLN A 234 -12.86 5.45 -9.61
CA GLN A 234 -12.30 5.69 -8.27
C GLN A 234 -13.20 6.64 -7.48
N ALA A 235 -13.65 7.73 -8.09
CA ALA A 235 -14.60 8.66 -7.48
C ALA A 235 -15.95 7.99 -7.15
N ALA A 236 -16.44 7.11 -8.02
CA ALA A 236 -17.67 6.36 -7.75
C ALA A 236 -17.53 5.41 -6.56
N LEU A 237 -16.37 4.78 -6.39
CA LEU A 237 -16.06 3.85 -5.31
C LEU A 237 -15.60 4.57 -4.02
N ASP A 238 -15.20 5.83 -4.11
CA ASP A 238 -14.56 6.63 -3.05
C ASP A 238 -13.28 5.98 -2.51
N ILE A 239 -12.40 5.57 -3.43
CA ILE A 239 -11.12 4.90 -3.13
C ILE A 239 -9.90 5.73 -3.54
N GLU A 240 -10.05 7.02 -3.77
CA GLU A 240 -8.95 7.90 -4.20
C GLU A 240 -7.86 8.01 -3.14
N ASP A 241 -8.23 7.99 -1.86
CA ASP A 241 -7.32 8.13 -0.71
C ASP A 241 -7.07 6.82 0.04
N GLY A 242 -7.64 5.71 -0.41
CA GLY A 242 -7.55 4.42 0.26
C GLY A 242 -8.91 3.73 0.34
N LEU A 243 -8.97 2.64 1.09
CA LEU A 243 -10.17 1.80 1.18
C LEU A 243 -11.08 2.13 2.38
N ASP A 244 -10.67 3.05 3.26
CA ASP A 244 -11.40 3.36 4.50
C ASP A 244 -12.78 3.99 4.25
N THR A 245 -12.93 4.66 3.11
CA THR A 245 -14.18 5.33 2.69
C THR A 245 -14.95 4.58 1.62
N LEU A 246 -14.60 3.31 1.37
CA LEU A 246 -15.21 2.48 0.33
C LEU A 246 -16.74 2.53 0.38
N ARG A 247 -17.37 2.89 -0.74
CA ARG A 247 -18.83 3.12 -0.80
C ARG A 247 -19.66 1.84 -0.96
N TYR A 248 -19.09 0.78 -1.54
CA TYR A 248 -19.83 -0.45 -1.81
C TYR A 248 -19.09 -1.66 -1.28
N ASN A 249 -19.79 -2.54 -0.60
CA ASN A 249 -19.23 -3.79 -0.06
C ASN A 249 -18.81 -4.79 -1.16
N LYS A 250 -19.47 -4.73 -2.32
CA LYS A 250 -19.19 -5.63 -3.44
C LYS A 250 -19.01 -4.86 -4.74
N VAL A 251 -17.96 -5.20 -5.50
CA VAL A 251 -17.75 -4.75 -6.87
C VAL A 251 -17.99 -5.92 -7.81
N ILE A 252 -18.92 -5.80 -8.72
CA ILE A 252 -19.36 -6.86 -9.64
C ILE A 252 -19.05 -6.40 -11.07
N VAL A 253 -18.13 -7.06 -11.74
CA VAL A 253 -17.83 -6.79 -13.16
C VAL A 253 -18.81 -7.60 -14.01
N ALA A 254 -19.79 -6.93 -14.57
CA ALA A 254 -20.87 -7.49 -15.37
C ALA A 254 -20.65 -7.14 -16.85
N THR A 255 -19.94 -8.02 -17.57
CA THR A 255 -19.62 -7.90 -18.99
C THR A 255 -20.18 -9.09 -19.76
N ASP A 256 -20.35 -8.95 -21.05
CA ASP A 256 -20.81 -10.02 -21.92
C ASP A 256 -19.83 -11.20 -21.95
N ALA A 257 -20.32 -12.39 -22.32
CA ALA A 257 -19.53 -13.62 -22.38
C ALA A 257 -18.76 -13.76 -23.71
N ASP A 258 -18.33 -12.66 -24.28
CA ASP A 258 -17.53 -12.60 -25.50
C ASP A 258 -16.07 -12.19 -25.23
N VAL A 259 -15.27 -12.06 -26.29
CA VAL A 259 -13.84 -11.73 -26.19
C VAL A 259 -13.64 -10.32 -25.63
N ASP A 260 -14.49 -9.37 -25.99
CA ASP A 260 -14.38 -7.98 -25.55
C ASP A 260 -14.76 -7.86 -24.06
N GLY A 261 -15.83 -8.52 -23.65
CA GLY A 261 -16.20 -8.59 -22.22
C GLY A 261 -15.15 -9.30 -21.35
N MET A 262 -14.49 -10.34 -21.87
CA MET A 262 -13.34 -10.96 -21.16
C MET A 262 -12.17 -9.98 -21.04
N HIS A 263 -11.86 -9.20 -22.06
CA HIS A 263 -10.82 -8.17 -22.01
C HIS A 263 -11.14 -7.08 -20.97
N ILE A 264 -12.36 -6.54 -20.98
CA ILE A 264 -12.79 -5.52 -20.03
C ILE A 264 -12.68 -6.04 -18.60
N ARG A 265 -13.10 -7.28 -18.36
CA ARG A 265 -12.97 -7.95 -17.06
C ARG A 265 -11.51 -8.05 -16.61
N LEU A 266 -10.63 -8.55 -17.48
CA LEU A 266 -9.21 -8.67 -17.20
C LEU A 266 -8.58 -7.31 -16.86
N LEU A 267 -8.82 -6.28 -17.68
CA LEU A 267 -8.26 -4.94 -17.49
C LEU A 267 -8.77 -4.29 -16.19
N THR A 268 -10.05 -4.48 -15.86
CA THR A 268 -10.63 -3.98 -14.61
C THR A 268 -10.06 -4.69 -13.39
N ILE A 269 -9.90 -6.02 -13.44
CA ILE A 269 -9.26 -6.79 -12.36
C ILE A 269 -7.79 -6.40 -12.20
N THR A 270 -7.06 -6.23 -13.31
CA THR A 270 -5.66 -5.77 -13.30
C THR A 270 -5.52 -4.42 -12.58
N PHE A 271 -6.43 -3.49 -12.86
CA PHE A 271 -6.46 -2.20 -12.17
C PHE A 271 -6.62 -2.37 -10.64
N PHE A 272 -7.59 -3.16 -10.19
CA PHE A 272 -7.81 -3.37 -8.76
C PHE A 272 -6.64 -4.07 -8.09
N LEU A 273 -6.15 -5.18 -8.66
CA LEU A 273 -5.05 -5.94 -8.07
C LEU A 273 -3.73 -5.16 -7.99
N GLN A 274 -3.49 -4.26 -8.92
CA GLN A 274 -2.25 -3.48 -8.95
C GLN A 274 -2.27 -2.29 -7.99
N PHE A 275 -3.41 -1.63 -7.82
CA PHE A 275 -3.47 -0.36 -7.07
C PHE A 275 -4.21 -0.46 -5.73
N PHE A 276 -4.97 -1.53 -5.52
CA PHE A 276 -5.80 -1.78 -4.34
C PHE A 276 -5.75 -3.28 -3.94
N PRO A 277 -4.55 -3.85 -3.71
CA PRO A 277 -4.36 -5.26 -3.38
C PRO A 277 -4.97 -5.67 -2.04
#